data_efd0c16f270256fb97c1d8135e3d64e0
#
_entry.id   efd0c16f270256fb97c1d8135e3d64e0
#
_cell.length_a   1.000
_cell.length_b   1.000
_cell.length_c   1.000
_cell.angle_alpha   90.00
_cell.angle_beta   90.00
_cell.angle_gamma   90.00
#
_symmetry.space_group_name_H-M   'P 1'
#
loop_
_entity.id
_entity.type
_entity.pdbx_description
1 polymer ?
#
loop_
_entity_poly.entity_id
_entity_poly.type
_entity_poly.pdbx_seq_one_letter_code
_entity_poly.pdbx_strand_id
1 'polypeptide(L)'
;MNRTMKKLLCLTTAGVLGLSALAGCGSKKIDGTKPLLTGKEDTVTVGTGNLVLRMNQVQMMSYMSMMGGGTTGMWEQKTEDGKTYGEQTKDSVLEQLKAMMLLKEHAADYKVSVSDEEKKSIEEAVKKFMEANTKETIEKLSVQQSDIEQLLTLFTYQNKMYDPMTADVDTNVEDTEAAQSAITYCKVSTADKTNEDGTTTPLTDDEKNEKKAQAQSVLDKLLASEDPAKEDVDTIAKEVDENLSALDTTFGAEDTLLDEKLLEAAKTLQDGQVYESVVEGENAYYVVRTDQVLDREATDAEKERIVNERKQEAYQKLLDEWKEKAEITVNEKEWKKVTLSDNDVYTLKQPETEETPEEGTENTEGTQE
;
A
#
# COMPACT_ATOMS: atom_id res chain seq x y z
N MET A 1 23.92 5.14 13.07
CA MET A 1 22.53 4.64 13.11
C MET A 1 21.62 5.69 12.52
N ASN A 2 21.14 5.47 11.29
CA ASN A 2 20.38 6.45 10.53
C ASN A 2 19.03 6.79 11.21
N ARG A 3 18.62 8.07 11.14
CA ARG A 3 17.33 8.57 11.67
C ARG A 3 16.12 7.76 11.15
N THR A 4 16.26 7.14 9.98
CA THR A 4 15.26 6.27 9.34
C THR A 4 15.08 4.93 10.08
N MET A 5 16.18 4.32 10.56
CA MET A 5 16.12 3.07 11.33
C MET A 5 15.44 3.26 12.69
N LYS A 6 15.68 4.41 13.37
CA LYS A 6 14.94 4.73 14.61
C LYS A 6 13.43 4.89 14.37
N LYS A 7 13.04 5.44 13.22
CA LYS A 7 11.60 5.57 12.86
C LYS A 7 10.96 4.24 12.47
N LEU A 8 11.71 3.30 11.85
CA LEU A 8 11.17 2.00 11.46
C LEU A 8 10.98 1.08 12.67
N LEU A 9 11.92 1.06 13.62
CA LEU A 9 11.77 0.30 14.87
C LEU A 9 10.62 0.86 15.72
N CYS A 10 10.42 2.19 15.73
CA CYS A 10 9.28 2.82 16.40
C CYS A 10 7.94 2.53 15.72
N LEU A 11 7.88 2.35 14.38
CA LEU A 11 6.63 2.04 13.67
C LEU A 11 6.16 0.59 13.93
N THR A 12 7.09 -0.37 13.99
CA THR A 12 6.76 -1.77 14.32
C THR A 12 6.37 -1.95 15.79
N THR A 13 6.92 -1.15 16.69
CA THR A 13 6.58 -1.23 18.13
C THR A 13 5.30 -0.47 18.49
N ALA A 14 4.97 0.64 17.81
CA ALA A 14 3.75 1.39 18.08
C ALA A 14 2.47 0.61 17.70
N GLY A 15 2.52 -0.23 16.63
CA GLY A 15 1.39 -1.06 16.21
C GLY A 15 1.10 -2.27 17.12
N VAL A 16 2.07 -2.67 17.94
CA VAL A 16 1.97 -3.87 18.83
C VAL A 16 1.52 -3.50 20.25
N LEU A 17 1.45 -2.22 20.60
CA LEU A 17 1.37 -1.76 21.99
C LEU A 17 0.02 -1.91 22.68
N GLY A 18 -1.02 -2.39 22.04
CA GLY A 18 -2.27 -2.63 22.75
C GLY A 18 -3.32 -3.34 21.90
N LEU A 19 -3.49 -4.64 22.12
CA LEU A 19 -4.62 -5.38 21.60
C LEU A 19 -5.70 -5.45 22.68
N SER A 20 -6.95 -5.10 22.36
CA SER A 20 -8.11 -5.39 23.23
C SER A 20 -8.85 -6.55 22.61
N ALA A 21 -9.09 -7.60 23.39
CA ALA A 21 -9.97 -8.68 23.00
C ALA A 21 -11.42 -8.31 23.37
N LEU A 22 -12.28 -8.15 22.39
CA LEU A 22 -13.70 -8.05 22.64
C LEU A 22 -14.25 -9.45 22.93
N ALA A 23 -15.06 -9.58 23.98
CA ALA A 23 -15.52 -10.85 24.51
C ALA A 23 -16.37 -11.62 23.49
N GLY A 24 -15.73 -12.59 22.76
CA GLY A 24 -16.42 -13.62 22.01
C GLY A 24 -16.43 -14.91 22.82
N CYS A 25 -17.59 -15.44 23.14
CA CYS A 25 -17.74 -16.74 23.76
C CYS A 25 -17.56 -17.85 22.71
N GLY A 26 -16.45 -18.60 22.75
CA GLY A 26 -16.42 -19.87 22.02
C GLY A 26 -15.15 -20.30 21.30
N SER A 27 -14.04 -19.56 21.37
CA SER A 27 -12.78 -20.00 20.76
C SER A 27 -12.22 -21.24 21.49
N LYS A 28 -11.83 -22.28 20.72
CA LYS A 28 -11.10 -23.42 21.26
C LYS A 28 -9.81 -22.91 21.89
N LYS A 29 -9.52 -23.32 23.12
CA LYS A 29 -8.27 -22.98 23.79
C LYS A 29 -7.10 -23.55 22.96
N ILE A 30 -6.29 -22.68 22.39
CA ILE A 30 -5.06 -23.05 21.67
C ILE A 30 -3.92 -23.17 22.69
N ASP A 31 -2.93 -24.01 22.40
CA ASP A 31 -1.69 -24.11 23.16
C ASP A 31 -0.60 -23.36 22.38
N GLY A 32 -0.38 -22.09 22.74
CA GLY A 32 0.60 -21.22 22.09
C GLY A 32 2.04 -21.70 22.19
N THR A 33 2.36 -22.59 23.13
CA THR A 33 3.72 -23.11 23.34
C THR A 33 4.12 -24.19 22.34
N LYS A 34 3.17 -24.72 21.57
CA LYS A 34 3.44 -25.76 20.58
C LYS A 34 4.19 -25.21 19.39
N PRO A 35 5.11 -26.01 18.78
CA PRO A 35 5.69 -25.65 17.50
C PRO A 35 4.61 -25.48 16.44
N LEU A 36 4.73 -24.37 15.68
CA LEU A 36 3.95 -24.11 14.48
C LEU A 36 4.79 -24.40 13.22
N LEU A 37 5.96 -23.76 13.14
CA LEU A 37 6.93 -23.99 12.08
C LEU A 37 8.22 -24.51 12.72
N THR A 38 8.81 -25.54 12.12
CA THR A 38 10.11 -26.06 12.52
C THR A 38 11.03 -26.10 11.32
N GLY A 39 12.07 -25.30 11.34
CA GLY A 39 13.16 -25.28 10.38
C GLY A 39 14.41 -25.95 10.94
N LYS A 40 15.51 -25.78 10.22
CA LYS A 40 16.81 -26.36 10.59
C LYS A 40 17.37 -25.81 11.91
N GLU A 41 17.29 -24.50 12.10
CA GLU A 41 17.92 -23.80 13.21
C GLU A 41 16.92 -23.13 14.16
N ASP A 42 15.69 -22.97 13.73
CA ASP A 42 14.68 -22.19 14.45
C ASP A 42 13.32 -22.89 14.48
N THR A 43 12.54 -22.56 15.51
CA THR A 43 11.17 -23.03 15.67
C THR A 43 10.29 -21.85 16.04
N VAL A 44 9.26 -21.60 15.25
CA VAL A 44 8.23 -20.59 15.54
C VAL A 44 7.05 -21.28 16.22
N THR A 45 6.55 -20.69 17.30
CA THR A 45 5.43 -21.24 18.09
C THR A 45 4.07 -20.89 17.51
N VAL A 46 3.04 -21.62 17.93
CA VAL A 46 1.63 -21.27 17.64
C VAL A 46 1.27 -19.89 18.20
N GLY A 47 1.83 -19.51 19.36
CA GLY A 47 1.65 -18.20 19.98
C GLY A 47 2.15 -17.08 19.08
N THR A 48 3.38 -17.20 18.56
CA THR A 48 3.94 -16.25 17.58
C THR A 48 3.08 -16.16 16.31
N GLY A 49 2.66 -17.31 15.75
CA GLY A 49 1.80 -17.35 14.57
C GLY A 49 0.43 -16.71 14.82
N ASN A 50 -0.19 -16.99 15.98
CA ASN A 50 -1.46 -16.35 16.33
C ASN A 50 -1.32 -14.84 16.54
N LEU A 51 -0.21 -14.37 17.13
CA LEU A 51 0.03 -12.94 17.28
C LEU A 51 0.11 -12.23 15.91
N VAL A 52 0.87 -12.77 14.97
CA VAL A 52 0.94 -12.21 13.59
C VAL A 52 -0.43 -12.22 12.93
N LEU A 53 -1.20 -13.32 13.08
CA LEU A 53 -2.55 -13.41 12.54
C LEU A 53 -3.47 -12.31 13.09
N ARG A 54 -3.40 -12.03 14.41
CA ARG A 54 -4.20 -10.97 15.03
C ARG A 54 -3.76 -9.58 14.61
N MET A 55 -2.47 -9.35 14.42
CA MET A 55 -1.96 -8.09 13.87
C MET A 55 -2.51 -7.85 12.46
N ASN A 56 -2.46 -8.86 11.58
CA ASN A 56 -3.01 -8.77 10.23
C ASN A 56 -4.54 -8.57 10.25
N GLN A 57 -5.26 -9.27 11.15
CA GLN A 57 -6.70 -9.10 11.35
C GLN A 57 -7.04 -7.65 11.69
N VAL A 58 -6.39 -7.08 12.69
CA VAL A 58 -6.66 -5.71 13.14
C VAL A 58 -6.32 -4.70 12.06
N GLN A 59 -5.21 -4.87 11.35
CA GLN A 59 -4.82 -4.00 10.26
C GLN A 59 -5.86 -4.01 9.13
N MET A 60 -6.31 -5.19 8.72
CA MET A 60 -7.34 -5.35 7.69
C MET A 60 -8.67 -4.73 8.10
N MET A 61 -9.13 -5.00 9.32
CA MET A 61 -10.37 -4.43 9.85
C MET A 61 -10.31 -2.90 9.94
N SER A 62 -9.17 -2.34 10.34
CA SER A 62 -8.96 -0.88 10.38
C SER A 62 -9.01 -0.28 8.97
N TYR A 63 -8.36 -0.92 8.01
CA TYR A 63 -8.39 -0.50 6.61
C TYR A 63 -9.83 -0.52 6.03
N MET A 64 -10.56 -1.62 6.21
CA MET A 64 -11.94 -1.75 5.74
C MET A 64 -12.86 -0.71 6.40
N SER A 65 -12.71 -0.48 7.70
CA SER A 65 -13.47 0.54 8.42
C SER A 65 -13.21 1.95 7.87
N MET A 66 -11.95 2.27 7.54
CA MET A 66 -11.57 3.56 6.95
C MET A 66 -12.17 3.74 5.54
N MET A 67 -12.33 2.66 4.79
CA MET A 67 -12.97 2.66 3.47
C MET A 67 -14.51 2.65 3.52
N GLY A 68 -15.11 2.73 4.73
CA GLY A 68 -16.57 2.68 4.92
C GLY A 68 -17.18 1.28 4.72
N GLY A 69 -16.36 0.24 4.64
CA GLY A 69 -16.78 -1.16 4.48
C GLY A 69 -17.13 -1.82 5.82
N GLY A 70 -18.14 -2.72 5.80
CA GLY A 70 -18.43 -3.62 6.93
C GLY A 70 -17.46 -4.82 6.92
N THR A 71 -17.12 -5.31 8.11
CA THR A 71 -16.24 -6.48 8.26
C THR A 71 -16.97 -7.76 8.65
N THR A 72 -18.28 -7.67 8.86
CA THR A 72 -19.11 -8.80 9.30
C THR A 72 -19.18 -9.89 8.22
N GLY A 73 -18.83 -11.12 8.58
CA GLY A 73 -18.82 -12.28 7.68
C GLY A 73 -17.66 -12.30 6.68
N MET A 74 -16.75 -11.34 6.73
CA MET A 74 -15.65 -11.23 5.77
C MET A 74 -14.75 -12.48 5.80
N TRP A 75 -14.46 -12.99 6.98
CA TRP A 75 -13.51 -14.11 7.14
C TRP A 75 -14.04 -15.44 6.58
N GLU A 76 -15.35 -15.60 6.50
CA GLU A 76 -16.04 -16.77 5.95
C GLU A 76 -16.36 -16.66 4.47
N GLN A 77 -16.18 -15.47 3.86
CA GLN A 77 -16.37 -15.29 2.41
C GLN A 77 -15.39 -16.14 1.62
N LYS A 78 -15.92 -16.81 0.62
CA LYS A 78 -15.11 -17.64 -0.29
C LYS A 78 -14.50 -16.76 -1.38
N THR A 79 -13.25 -17.03 -1.66
CA THR A 79 -12.48 -16.47 -2.75
C THR A 79 -12.56 -17.38 -3.99
N GLU A 80 -12.04 -16.94 -5.12
CA GLU A 80 -12.13 -17.67 -6.40
C GLU A 80 -11.47 -19.04 -6.37
N ASP A 81 -10.45 -19.24 -5.54
CA ASP A 81 -9.76 -20.53 -5.32
C ASP A 81 -10.53 -21.49 -4.40
N GLY A 82 -11.70 -21.08 -3.89
CA GLY A 82 -12.59 -21.87 -3.04
C GLY A 82 -12.22 -21.88 -1.56
N LYS A 83 -11.10 -21.29 -1.16
CA LYS A 83 -10.75 -21.04 0.25
C LYS A 83 -11.58 -19.89 0.81
N THR A 84 -11.67 -19.81 2.14
CA THR A 84 -12.20 -18.61 2.77
C THR A 84 -11.11 -17.54 2.87
N TYR A 85 -11.52 -16.28 2.98
CA TYR A 85 -10.59 -15.18 3.21
C TYR A 85 -9.75 -15.37 4.48
N GLY A 86 -10.36 -15.94 5.52
CA GLY A 86 -9.66 -16.32 6.75
C GLY A 86 -8.60 -17.42 6.54
N GLU A 87 -8.88 -18.41 5.68
CA GLU A 87 -7.90 -19.45 5.32
C GLU A 87 -6.73 -18.87 4.52
N GLN A 88 -6.99 -18.00 3.54
CA GLN A 88 -5.95 -17.33 2.79
C GLN A 88 -5.06 -16.43 3.68
N THR A 89 -5.68 -15.69 4.64
CA THR A 89 -4.93 -14.90 5.60
C THR A 89 -4.01 -15.77 6.47
N LYS A 90 -4.50 -16.93 6.90
CA LYS A 90 -3.69 -17.89 7.66
C LYS A 90 -2.53 -18.46 6.84
N ASP A 91 -2.76 -18.77 5.56
CA ASP A 91 -1.71 -19.24 4.65
C ASP A 91 -0.64 -18.13 4.45
N SER A 92 -1.07 -16.89 4.28
CA SER A 92 -0.17 -15.73 4.16
C SER A 92 0.70 -15.54 5.40
N VAL A 93 0.15 -15.75 6.60
CA VAL A 93 0.93 -15.70 7.86
C VAL A 93 2.00 -16.79 7.88
N LEU A 94 1.68 -18.01 7.45
CA LEU A 94 2.68 -19.08 7.38
C LEU A 94 3.80 -18.74 6.41
N GLU A 95 3.49 -18.23 5.22
CA GLU A 95 4.48 -17.82 4.22
C GLU A 95 5.36 -16.66 4.72
N GLN A 96 4.76 -15.67 5.39
CA GLN A 96 5.48 -14.57 6.02
C GLN A 96 6.48 -15.08 7.06
N LEU A 97 6.04 -15.94 7.97
CA LEU A 97 6.90 -16.49 9.02
C LEU A 97 8.01 -17.38 8.46
N LYS A 98 7.72 -18.21 7.44
CA LYS A 98 8.76 -18.98 6.72
C LYS A 98 9.82 -18.07 6.11
N ALA A 99 9.40 -17.00 5.42
CA ALA A 99 10.33 -16.03 4.84
C ALA A 99 11.22 -15.39 5.91
N MET A 100 10.64 -14.98 7.05
CA MET A 100 11.40 -14.40 8.16
C MET A 100 12.40 -15.39 8.78
N MET A 101 12.02 -16.66 8.92
CA MET A 101 12.94 -17.71 9.39
C MET A 101 14.12 -17.87 8.44
N LEU A 102 13.88 -17.90 7.13
CA LEU A 102 14.93 -18.01 6.13
C LEU A 102 15.86 -16.78 6.11
N LEU A 103 15.30 -15.59 6.25
CA LEU A 103 16.11 -14.37 6.37
C LEU A 103 17.04 -14.42 7.59
N LYS A 104 16.56 -14.92 8.72
CA LYS A 104 17.37 -15.13 9.92
C LYS A 104 18.44 -16.22 9.69
N GLU A 105 18.08 -17.35 9.08
CA GLU A 105 19.00 -18.46 8.78
C GLU A 105 20.16 -18.00 7.88
N HIS A 106 19.87 -17.20 6.85
CA HIS A 106 20.87 -16.68 5.92
C HIS A 106 21.52 -15.36 6.33
N ALA A 107 21.16 -14.80 7.51
CA ALA A 107 21.68 -13.49 7.93
C ALA A 107 23.23 -13.44 8.06
N ALA A 108 23.82 -14.55 8.50
CA ALA A 108 25.28 -14.64 8.64
C ALA A 108 26.01 -14.55 7.28
N ASP A 109 25.42 -15.07 6.20
CA ASP A 109 25.98 -15.01 4.83
C ASP A 109 26.13 -13.55 4.37
N TYR A 110 25.24 -12.68 4.84
CA TYR A 110 25.21 -11.24 4.57
C TYR A 110 25.84 -10.40 5.68
N LYS A 111 26.49 -11.03 6.68
CA LYS A 111 27.10 -10.35 7.85
C LYS A 111 26.08 -9.52 8.65
N VAL A 112 24.84 -9.94 8.65
CA VAL A 112 23.74 -9.31 9.40
C VAL A 112 23.57 -10.03 10.74
N SER A 113 23.45 -9.26 11.80
CA SER A 113 23.15 -9.75 13.15
C SER A 113 22.36 -8.71 13.93
N VAL A 114 21.64 -9.15 14.97
CA VAL A 114 20.97 -8.25 15.92
C VAL A 114 22.01 -7.74 16.90
N SER A 115 22.20 -6.43 16.97
CA SER A 115 23.15 -5.78 17.87
C SER A 115 22.65 -5.79 19.33
N ASP A 116 23.55 -5.52 20.28
CA ASP A 116 23.16 -5.47 21.69
C ASP A 116 22.22 -4.29 22.02
N GLU A 117 22.29 -3.19 21.23
CA GLU A 117 21.34 -2.09 21.34
C GLU A 117 19.95 -2.51 20.84
N GLU A 118 19.89 -3.25 19.72
CA GLU A 118 18.63 -3.77 19.18
C GLU A 118 18.00 -4.80 20.12
N LYS A 119 18.79 -5.69 20.75
CA LYS A 119 18.30 -6.62 21.75
C LYS A 119 17.65 -5.91 22.94
N LYS A 120 18.31 -4.86 23.47
CA LYS A 120 17.72 -4.04 24.55
C LYS A 120 16.41 -3.38 24.12
N SER A 121 16.37 -2.86 22.88
CA SER A 121 15.14 -2.25 22.34
C SER A 121 14.02 -3.29 22.20
N ILE A 122 14.34 -4.52 21.81
CA ILE A 122 13.40 -5.64 21.76
C ILE A 122 12.88 -5.96 23.16
N GLU A 123 13.77 -6.12 24.15
CA GLU A 123 13.40 -6.39 25.54
C GLU A 123 12.45 -5.31 26.10
N GLU A 124 12.76 -4.03 25.85
CA GLU A 124 11.90 -2.91 26.23
C GLU A 124 10.53 -2.95 25.53
N ALA A 125 10.50 -3.31 24.24
CA ALA A 125 9.25 -3.44 23.49
C ALA A 125 8.40 -4.61 24.00
N VAL A 126 9.02 -5.75 24.31
CA VAL A 126 8.34 -6.90 24.95
C VAL A 126 7.71 -6.49 26.28
N LYS A 127 8.46 -5.79 27.12
CA LYS A 127 7.95 -5.30 28.41
C LYS A 127 6.75 -4.37 28.21
N LYS A 128 6.86 -3.38 27.33
CA LYS A 128 5.77 -2.46 26.99
C LYS A 128 4.53 -3.18 26.46
N PHE A 129 4.71 -4.19 25.61
CA PHE A 129 3.60 -4.99 25.10
C PHE A 129 2.89 -5.72 26.25
N MET A 130 3.63 -6.35 27.14
CA MET A 130 3.06 -7.06 28.29
C MET A 130 2.33 -6.13 29.27
N GLU A 131 2.85 -4.92 29.50
CA GLU A 131 2.24 -3.89 30.35
C GLU A 131 0.99 -3.26 29.73
N ALA A 132 0.98 -3.05 28.39
CA ALA A 132 -0.14 -2.44 27.67
C ALA A 132 -1.34 -3.37 27.52
N ASN A 133 -1.17 -4.68 27.67
CA ASN A 133 -2.20 -5.68 27.45
C ASN A 133 -2.67 -6.30 28.79
N THR A 134 -3.99 -6.55 28.89
CA THR A 134 -4.54 -7.23 30.04
C THR A 134 -4.10 -8.69 30.08
N LYS A 135 -4.06 -9.28 31.27
CA LYS A 135 -3.76 -10.71 31.43
C LYS A 135 -4.72 -11.57 30.59
N GLU A 136 -6.00 -11.21 30.53
CA GLU A 136 -7.01 -11.89 29.72
C GLU A 136 -6.66 -11.84 28.22
N THR A 137 -6.22 -10.69 27.72
CA THR A 137 -5.78 -10.55 26.30
C THR A 137 -4.58 -11.44 26.01
N ILE A 138 -3.57 -11.45 26.88
CA ILE A 138 -2.37 -12.29 26.73
C ILE A 138 -2.74 -13.78 26.74
N GLU A 139 -3.63 -14.20 27.65
CA GLU A 139 -4.13 -15.57 27.71
C GLU A 139 -4.93 -15.96 26.43
N LYS A 140 -5.76 -15.07 25.92
CA LYS A 140 -6.50 -15.29 24.66
C LYS A 140 -5.57 -15.35 23.43
N LEU A 141 -4.57 -14.50 23.39
CA LEU A 141 -3.53 -14.58 22.36
C LEU A 141 -2.70 -15.85 22.48
N SER A 142 -2.67 -16.47 23.65
CA SER A 142 -1.84 -17.62 23.99
C SER A 142 -0.35 -17.36 23.73
N VAL A 143 0.14 -16.16 24.04
CA VAL A 143 1.52 -15.73 23.82
C VAL A 143 2.29 -15.65 25.12
N GLN A 144 3.59 -15.89 25.03
CA GLN A 144 4.58 -15.67 26.06
C GLN A 144 5.50 -14.50 25.67
N GLN A 145 6.27 -13.98 26.61
CA GLN A 145 7.29 -12.96 26.33
C GLN A 145 8.27 -13.40 25.26
N SER A 146 8.68 -14.68 25.29
CA SER A 146 9.58 -15.27 24.29
C SER A 146 9.01 -15.26 22.86
N ASP A 147 7.69 -15.37 22.70
CA ASP A 147 7.04 -15.36 21.38
C ASP A 147 7.11 -13.96 20.77
N ILE A 148 6.91 -12.93 21.61
CA ILE A 148 7.00 -11.53 21.19
C ILE A 148 8.45 -11.16 20.90
N GLU A 149 9.40 -11.58 21.74
CA GLU A 149 10.83 -11.39 21.52
C GLU A 149 11.29 -12.03 20.21
N GLN A 150 10.87 -13.27 19.94
CA GLN A 150 11.15 -13.97 18.71
C GLN A 150 10.60 -13.21 17.49
N LEU A 151 9.34 -12.78 17.55
CA LEU A 151 8.72 -12.03 16.47
C LEU A 151 9.46 -10.73 16.17
N LEU A 152 9.79 -9.95 17.19
CA LEU A 152 10.55 -8.70 17.02
C LEU A 152 11.95 -8.94 16.49
N THR A 153 12.59 -10.03 16.91
CA THR A 153 13.88 -10.47 16.37
C THR A 153 13.78 -10.82 14.89
N LEU A 154 12.76 -11.56 14.49
CA LEU A 154 12.51 -11.90 13.08
C LEU A 154 12.23 -10.66 12.22
N PHE A 155 11.43 -9.71 12.71
CA PHE A 155 11.25 -8.42 12.04
C PHE A 155 12.55 -7.62 11.92
N THR A 156 13.41 -7.67 12.92
CA THR A 156 14.71 -6.99 12.88
C THR A 156 15.58 -7.57 11.75
N TYR A 157 15.64 -8.90 11.63
CA TYR A 157 16.33 -9.52 10.50
C TYR A 157 15.70 -9.18 9.16
N GLN A 158 14.40 -9.23 9.02
CA GLN A 158 13.69 -8.87 7.79
C GLN A 158 14.05 -7.45 7.32
N ASN A 159 14.06 -6.48 8.23
CA ASN A 159 14.40 -5.10 7.92
C ASN A 159 15.88 -4.91 7.58
N LYS A 160 16.77 -5.68 8.19
CA LYS A 160 18.22 -5.55 7.99
C LYS A 160 18.72 -6.30 6.79
N MET A 161 18.03 -7.31 6.33
CA MET A 161 18.45 -8.16 5.22
C MET A 161 18.20 -7.54 3.85
N TYR A 162 17.22 -6.66 3.73
CA TYR A 162 16.84 -6.09 2.44
C TYR A 162 17.98 -5.39 1.71
N ASP A 163 18.66 -4.46 2.38
CA ASP A 163 19.75 -3.68 1.78
C ASP A 163 20.93 -4.55 1.34
N PRO A 164 21.49 -5.46 2.17
CA PRO A 164 22.60 -6.29 1.74
C PRO A 164 22.23 -7.34 0.69
N MET A 165 20.98 -7.85 0.68
CA MET A 165 20.49 -8.78 -0.35
C MET A 165 20.32 -8.11 -1.71
N THR A 166 20.12 -6.80 -1.73
CA THR A 166 19.89 -6.01 -2.95
C THR A 166 21.10 -5.12 -3.33
N ALA A 167 22.22 -5.29 -2.65
CA ALA A 167 23.40 -4.42 -2.83
C ALA A 167 24.03 -4.52 -4.23
N ASP A 168 23.94 -5.68 -4.87
CA ASP A 168 24.50 -5.95 -6.20
C ASP A 168 23.53 -5.66 -7.35
N VAL A 169 22.34 -5.13 -7.06
CA VAL A 169 21.36 -4.76 -8.08
C VAL A 169 21.86 -3.56 -8.88
N ASP A 170 21.74 -3.65 -10.20
CA ASP A 170 22.08 -2.54 -11.09
C ASP A 170 21.13 -1.37 -10.85
N THR A 171 21.68 -0.27 -10.33
CA THR A 171 20.95 0.97 -10.04
C THR A 171 21.12 2.03 -11.12
N ASN A 172 21.87 1.73 -12.19
CA ASN A 172 21.98 2.61 -13.34
C ASN A 172 20.74 2.46 -14.22
N VAL A 173 19.97 3.54 -14.35
CA VAL A 173 18.77 3.63 -15.22
C VAL A 173 18.98 4.81 -16.14
N GLU A 174 19.06 4.54 -17.44
CA GLU A 174 19.24 5.56 -18.46
C GLU A 174 17.93 6.36 -18.65
N ASP A 175 18.06 7.62 -19.08
CA ASP A 175 16.88 8.45 -19.40
C ASP A 175 15.95 7.77 -20.41
N THR A 176 16.50 7.06 -21.38
CA THR A 176 15.74 6.36 -22.42
C THR A 176 14.85 5.23 -21.89
N GLU A 177 15.21 4.66 -20.74
CA GLU A 177 14.43 3.60 -20.08
C GLU A 177 13.31 4.18 -19.22
N ALA A 178 13.54 5.34 -18.61
CA ALA A 178 12.65 5.96 -17.62
C ALA A 178 11.92 7.21 -18.14
N ALA A 179 12.13 7.59 -19.42
CA ALA A 179 11.58 8.83 -19.96
C ALA A 179 10.09 8.97 -19.73
N GLN A 180 9.69 10.07 -19.13
CA GLN A 180 8.30 10.46 -18.92
C GLN A 180 8.01 11.75 -19.64
N SER A 181 6.88 11.80 -20.35
CA SER A 181 6.35 13.03 -20.94
C SER A 181 5.18 13.53 -20.09
N ALA A 182 5.05 14.85 -19.96
CA ALA A 182 3.92 15.46 -19.28
C ALA A 182 2.90 15.98 -20.29
N ILE A 183 1.63 15.72 -20.05
CA ILE A 183 0.51 16.19 -20.86
C ILE A 183 -0.60 16.77 -19.99
N THR A 184 -1.30 17.76 -20.55
CA THR A 184 -2.61 18.20 -20.07
C THR A 184 -3.66 17.81 -21.12
N TYR A 185 -4.74 17.15 -20.71
CA TYR A 185 -5.81 16.79 -21.62
C TYR A 185 -7.20 17.04 -21.03
N CYS A 186 -8.15 17.46 -21.86
CA CYS A 186 -9.57 17.47 -21.55
C CYS A 186 -10.23 16.23 -22.15
N LYS A 187 -10.96 15.47 -21.31
CA LYS A 187 -11.71 14.28 -21.70
C LYS A 187 -13.19 14.57 -21.77
N VAL A 188 -13.79 14.42 -22.94
CA VAL A 188 -15.24 14.47 -23.14
C VAL A 188 -15.75 13.05 -23.32
N SER A 189 -16.32 12.48 -22.27
CA SER A 189 -16.74 11.07 -22.23
C SER A 189 -17.89 10.78 -23.21
N THR A 190 -17.77 9.65 -23.91
CA THR A 190 -18.83 9.03 -24.72
C THR A 190 -19.23 7.66 -24.19
N ALA A 191 -18.87 7.37 -22.93
CA ALA A 191 -19.30 6.15 -22.24
C ALA A 191 -20.82 6.06 -22.15
N ASP A 192 -21.31 4.84 -22.01
CA ASP A 192 -22.74 4.56 -21.85
C ASP A 192 -23.33 5.29 -20.64
N LYS A 193 -24.57 5.72 -20.76
CA LYS A 193 -25.32 6.36 -19.65
C LYS A 193 -25.72 5.29 -18.65
N THR A 194 -25.47 5.55 -17.37
CA THR A 194 -26.00 4.72 -16.30
C THR A 194 -27.39 5.20 -15.92
N ASN A 195 -28.38 4.32 -16.02
CA ASN A 195 -29.78 4.59 -15.66
C ASN A 195 -29.97 4.48 -14.14
N GLU A 196 -31.11 4.99 -13.66
CA GLU A 196 -31.45 4.93 -12.20
C GLU A 196 -31.56 3.50 -11.67
N ASP A 197 -31.87 2.52 -12.54
CA ASP A 197 -31.95 1.10 -12.19
C ASP A 197 -30.59 0.35 -12.26
N GLY A 198 -29.50 1.07 -12.54
CA GLY A 198 -28.15 0.53 -12.67
C GLY A 198 -27.83 -0.12 -14.02
N THR A 199 -28.78 -0.12 -14.96
CA THR A 199 -28.51 -0.55 -16.36
C THR A 199 -27.77 0.53 -17.14
N THR A 200 -27.11 0.17 -18.23
CA THR A 200 -26.45 1.13 -19.12
C THR A 200 -27.14 1.22 -20.46
N THR A 201 -27.11 2.41 -21.06
CA THR A 201 -27.65 2.68 -22.39
C THR A 201 -26.58 3.41 -23.22
N PRO A 202 -26.21 2.90 -24.41
CA PRO A 202 -25.28 3.58 -25.31
C PRO A 202 -25.76 4.96 -25.72
N LEU A 203 -24.80 5.88 -25.91
CA LEU A 203 -25.10 7.16 -26.51
C LEU A 203 -25.54 6.98 -27.98
N THR A 204 -26.54 7.76 -28.37
CA THR A 204 -26.95 7.88 -29.80
C THR A 204 -25.87 8.62 -30.62
N ASP A 205 -25.94 8.50 -31.95
CA ASP A 205 -25.01 9.21 -32.84
C ASP A 205 -25.13 10.73 -32.71
N ASP A 206 -26.32 11.25 -32.47
CA ASP A 206 -26.53 12.69 -32.25
C ASP A 206 -25.86 13.14 -30.95
N GLU A 207 -25.98 12.39 -29.86
CA GLU A 207 -25.31 12.68 -28.59
C GLU A 207 -23.80 12.58 -28.70
N LYS A 208 -23.28 11.61 -29.45
CA LYS A 208 -21.83 11.53 -29.74
C LYS A 208 -21.34 12.73 -30.53
N ASN A 209 -22.14 13.19 -31.51
CA ASN A 209 -21.82 14.38 -32.29
C ASN A 209 -21.83 15.66 -31.43
N GLU A 210 -22.75 15.76 -30.45
CA GLU A 210 -22.77 16.85 -29.49
C GLU A 210 -21.50 16.82 -28.60
N LYS A 211 -21.10 15.63 -28.12
CA LYS A 211 -19.87 15.46 -27.36
C LYS A 211 -18.62 15.83 -28.17
N LYS A 212 -18.58 15.43 -29.44
CA LYS A 212 -17.50 15.84 -30.35
C LYS A 212 -17.46 17.35 -30.55
N ALA A 213 -18.63 18.00 -30.72
CA ALA A 213 -18.72 19.46 -30.86
C ALA A 213 -18.26 20.17 -29.55
N GLN A 214 -18.54 19.62 -28.37
CA GLN A 214 -18.00 20.13 -27.09
C GLN A 214 -16.46 20.08 -27.11
N ALA A 215 -15.86 18.91 -27.41
CA ALA A 215 -14.42 18.77 -27.51
C ALA A 215 -13.82 19.73 -28.55
N GLN A 216 -14.46 19.89 -29.74
CA GLN A 216 -14.02 20.83 -30.74
C GLN A 216 -14.05 22.27 -30.23
N SER A 217 -15.08 22.64 -29.46
CA SER A 217 -15.18 24.00 -28.90
C SER A 217 -14.06 24.27 -27.85
N VAL A 218 -13.65 23.27 -27.07
CA VAL A 218 -12.49 23.37 -26.18
C VAL A 218 -11.21 23.60 -26.99
N LEU A 219 -11.01 22.78 -28.05
CA LEU A 219 -9.84 22.88 -28.92
C LEU A 219 -9.76 24.24 -29.60
N ASP A 220 -10.86 24.70 -30.19
CA ASP A 220 -10.91 25.98 -30.90
C ASP A 220 -10.58 27.15 -29.97
N LYS A 221 -11.11 27.15 -28.75
CA LYS A 221 -10.81 28.18 -27.77
C LYS A 221 -9.35 28.14 -27.36
N LEU A 222 -8.79 26.95 -27.10
CA LEU A 222 -7.40 26.77 -26.72
C LEU A 222 -6.46 27.27 -27.83
N LEU A 223 -6.71 26.89 -29.07
CA LEU A 223 -5.90 27.31 -30.20
C LEU A 223 -6.05 28.80 -30.53
N ALA A 224 -7.19 29.41 -30.17
CA ALA A 224 -7.41 30.85 -30.36
C ALA A 224 -6.85 31.75 -29.27
N SER A 225 -6.35 31.15 -28.16
CA SER A 225 -5.73 31.90 -27.09
C SER A 225 -4.39 32.53 -27.48
N GLU A 226 -3.94 33.52 -26.73
CA GLU A 226 -2.71 34.26 -27.04
C GLU A 226 -1.46 33.34 -26.93
N ASP A 227 -1.44 32.41 -25.97
CA ASP A 227 -0.34 31.47 -25.76
C ASP A 227 -0.89 30.08 -25.37
N PRO A 228 -1.32 29.24 -26.33
CA PRO A 228 -1.89 27.92 -26.04
C PRO A 228 -1.02 27.01 -25.17
N ALA A 229 0.32 27.23 -25.18
CA ALA A 229 1.26 26.47 -24.40
C ALA A 229 1.16 26.75 -22.89
N LYS A 230 0.61 27.92 -22.51
CA LYS A 230 0.52 28.35 -21.11
C LYS A 230 -0.90 28.50 -20.58
N GLU A 231 -1.88 28.33 -21.48
CA GLU A 231 -3.28 28.47 -21.06
C GLU A 231 -3.69 27.38 -20.07
N ASP A 232 -4.58 27.75 -19.17
CA ASP A 232 -5.22 26.82 -18.26
C ASP A 232 -6.34 26.08 -19.01
N VAL A 233 -6.01 24.86 -19.46
CA VAL A 233 -6.94 24.01 -20.23
C VAL A 233 -8.18 23.68 -19.40
N ASP A 234 -8.08 23.56 -18.09
CA ASP A 234 -9.20 23.31 -17.20
C ASP A 234 -10.20 24.47 -17.18
N THR A 235 -9.70 25.70 -17.12
CA THR A 235 -10.52 26.91 -17.24
C THR A 235 -11.24 26.97 -18.60
N ILE A 236 -10.54 26.70 -19.70
CA ILE A 236 -11.13 26.68 -21.05
C ILE A 236 -12.19 25.58 -21.17
N ALA A 237 -11.95 24.39 -20.63
CA ALA A 237 -12.91 23.29 -20.63
C ALA A 237 -14.21 23.67 -19.88
N LYS A 238 -14.09 24.27 -18.71
CA LYS A 238 -15.24 24.73 -17.89
C LYS A 238 -16.01 25.88 -18.52
N GLU A 239 -15.38 26.71 -19.32
CA GLU A 239 -16.08 27.74 -20.11
C GLU A 239 -16.97 27.15 -21.23
N VAL A 240 -16.68 25.93 -21.66
CA VAL A 240 -17.51 25.23 -22.66
C VAL A 240 -18.66 24.48 -21.97
N ASP A 241 -18.34 23.76 -20.87
CA ASP A 241 -19.31 23.06 -20.05
C ASP A 241 -18.74 22.95 -18.64
N GLU A 242 -19.46 23.41 -17.62
CA GLU A 242 -19.03 23.40 -16.21
C GLU A 242 -18.67 22.02 -15.66
N ASN A 243 -19.15 20.95 -16.31
CA ASN A 243 -18.85 19.56 -15.95
C ASN A 243 -17.60 19.00 -16.64
N LEU A 244 -17.00 19.73 -17.57
CA LEU A 244 -15.73 19.36 -18.18
C LEU A 244 -14.58 19.78 -17.26
N SER A 245 -13.52 18.99 -17.27
CA SER A 245 -12.27 19.30 -16.60
C SER A 245 -11.08 18.82 -17.44
N ALA A 246 -9.95 19.49 -17.25
CA ALA A 246 -8.69 18.98 -17.74
C ALA A 246 -7.96 18.20 -16.64
N LEU A 247 -7.08 17.31 -17.06
CA LEU A 247 -6.26 16.48 -16.21
C LEU A 247 -4.81 16.59 -16.65
N ASP A 248 -3.93 16.79 -15.70
CA ASP A 248 -2.50 16.75 -15.89
C ASP A 248 -2.01 15.34 -15.54
N THR A 249 -1.16 14.76 -16.36
CA THR A 249 -0.57 13.45 -16.12
C THR A 249 0.76 13.30 -16.83
N THR A 250 1.52 12.29 -16.43
CA THR A 250 2.72 11.86 -17.14
C THR A 250 2.52 10.48 -17.73
N PHE A 251 3.26 10.16 -18.78
CA PHE A 251 3.27 8.83 -19.37
C PHE A 251 4.65 8.46 -19.89
N GLY A 252 4.97 7.17 -19.81
CA GLY A 252 6.17 6.57 -20.38
C GLY A 252 5.92 5.87 -21.72
N ALA A 253 6.95 5.23 -22.24
CA ALA A 253 6.90 4.55 -23.54
C ALA A 253 5.87 3.40 -23.57
N GLU A 254 5.75 2.67 -22.45
CA GLU A 254 4.90 1.47 -22.31
C GLU A 254 3.63 1.72 -21.49
N ASP A 255 3.18 2.98 -21.41
CA ASP A 255 1.95 3.30 -20.69
C ASP A 255 0.73 2.62 -21.34
N THR A 256 -0.08 1.97 -20.51
CA THR A 256 -1.32 1.27 -20.92
C THR A 256 -2.56 1.75 -20.15
N LEU A 257 -2.41 2.77 -19.31
CA LEU A 257 -3.51 3.32 -18.51
C LEU A 257 -4.29 4.40 -19.26
N LEU A 258 -3.61 5.11 -20.16
CA LEU A 258 -4.23 6.11 -20.99
C LEU A 258 -4.73 5.49 -22.31
N ASP A 259 -5.71 6.15 -22.93
CA ASP A 259 -6.22 5.75 -24.23
C ASP A 259 -5.08 5.75 -25.28
N GLU A 260 -4.98 4.66 -26.07
CA GLU A 260 -3.91 4.46 -27.03
C GLU A 260 -3.82 5.62 -28.06
N LYS A 261 -4.98 6.10 -28.54
CA LYS A 261 -5.01 7.22 -29.51
C LYS A 261 -4.62 8.55 -28.89
N LEU A 262 -4.93 8.75 -27.60
CA LEU A 262 -4.46 9.90 -26.85
C LEU A 262 -2.92 9.89 -26.76
N LEU A 263 -2.35 8.73 -26.42
CA LEU A 263 -0.90 8.54 -26.36
C LEU A 263 -0.23 8.71 -27.73
N GLU A 264 -0.83 8.15 -28.79
CA GLU A 264 -0.34 8.33 -30.17
C GLU A 264 -0.30 9.81 -30.55
N ALA A 265 -1.37 10.56 -30.28
CA ALA A 265 -1.41 12.00 -30.55
C ALA A 265 -0.36 12.77 -29.76
N ALA A 266 -0.28 12.53 -28.44
CA ALA A 266 0.65 13.20 -27.55
C ALA A 266 2.12 12.97 -27.94
N LYS A 267 2.47 11.75 -28.33
CA LYS A 267 3.84 11.37 -28.78
C LYS A 267 4.31 12.11 -30.05
N THR A 268 3.41 12.73 -30.81
CA THR A 268 3.79 13.50 -32.00
C THR A 268 4.12 14.96 -31.72
N LEU A 269 3.85 15.44 -30.50
CA LEU A 269 3.92 16.84 -30.13
C LEU A 269 5.29 17.22 -29.56
N GLN A 270 5.60 18.50 -29.56
CA GLN A 270 6.72 19.14 -28.90
C GLN A 270 6.25 19.84 -27.62
N ASP A 271 7.19 20.33 -26.81
CA ASP A 271 6.91 21.06 -25.59
C ASP A 271 5.94 22.25 -25.83
N GLY A 272 4.86 22.29 -25.08
CA GLY A 272 3.81 23.30 -25.15
C GLY A 272 2.88 23.16 -26.38
N GLN A 273 3.06 22.17 -27.24
CA GLN A 273 2.26 22.02 -28.46
C GLN A 273 0.90 21.36 -28.16
N VAL A 274 -0.15 21.91 -28.73
CA VAL A 274 -1.50 21.36 -28.74
C VAL A 274 -1.71 20.52 -30.01
N TYR A 275 -2.36 19.37 -29.90
CA TYR A 275 -2.76 18.56 -31.03
C TYR A 275 -3.90 19.28 -31.80
N GLU A 276 -3.72 19.50 -33.10
CA GLU A 276 -4.59 20.40 -33.91
C GLU A 276 -5.97 19.80 -34.23
N SER A 277 -6.29 18.61 -33.76
CA SER A 277 -7.55 17.93 -33.98
C SER A 277 -8.07 17.28 -32.70
N VAL A 278 -9.39 17.12 -32.61
CA VAL A 278 -9.99 16.30 -31.55
C VAL A 278 -9.54 14.85 -31.73
N VAL A 279 -8.98 14.24 -30.70
CA VAL A 279 -8.61 12.82 -30.72
C VAL A 279 -9.84 11.97 -30.42
N GLU A 280 -10.14 11.01 -31.28
CA GLU A 280 -11.26 10.08 -31.12
C GLU A 280 -10.78 8.78 -30.46
N GLY A 281 -10.87 8.71 -29.15
CA GLY A 281 -10.56 7.52 -28.38
C GLY A 281 -11.70 6.50 -28.34
N GLU A 282 -11.49 5.43 -27.58
CA GLU A 282 -12.46 4.32 -27.52
C GLU A 282 -13.80 4.76 -26.93
N ASN A 283 -13.78 5.47 -25.79
CA ASN A 283 -14.99 5.91 -25.07
C ASN A 283 -14.95 7.40 -24.70
N ALA A 284 -14.21 8.21 -25.46
CA ALA A 284 -14.12 9.65 -25.25
C ALA A 284 -13.53 10.38 -26.47
N TYR A 285 -13.79 11.67 -26.50
CA TYR A 285 -13.04 12.64 -27.33
C TYR A 285 -12.03 13.36 -26.40
N TYR A 286 -10.81 13.59 -26.92
CA TYR A 286 -9.77 14.26 -26.16
C TYR A 286 -9.26 15.51 -26.91
N VAL A 287 -8.94 16.53 -26.10
CA VAL A 287 -8.11 17.67 -26.51
C VAL A 287 -6.85 17.56 -25.67
N VAL A 288 -5.68 17.53 -26.30
CA VAL A 288 -4.41 17.26 -25.62
C VAL A 288 -3.34 18.28 -25.99
N ARG A 289 -2.59 18.68 -24.98
CA ARG A 289 -1.34 19.45 -25.09
C ARG A 289 -0.21 18.64 -24.45
N THR A 290 0.92 18.56 -25.12
CA THR A 290 2.14 18.05 -24.49
C THR A 290 2.86 19.22 -23.82
N ASP A 291 2.93 19.18 -22.48
CA ASP A 291 3.55 20.24 -21.71
C ASP A 291 5.07 20.12 -21.74
N GLN A 292 5.57 18.90 -21.62
CA GLN A 292 6.99 18.55 -21.72
C GLN A 292 7.16 17.18 -22.37
N VAL A 293 7.94 17.10 -23.42
CA VAL A 293 8.33 15.83 -24.08
C VAL A 293 9.21 14.99 -23.14
N LEU A 294 9.99 15.67 -22.30
CA LEU A 294 10.77 15.02 -21.26
C LEU A 294 10.56 15.79 -19.95
N ASP A 295 9.67 15.28 -19.11
CA ASP A 295 9.51 15.74 -17.74
C ASP A 295 10.65 15.18 -16.90
N ARG A 296 11.54 16.05 -16.46
CA ARG A 296 12.74 15.63 -15.71
C ARG A 296 12.39 15.11 -14.33
N GLU A 297 11.43 15.74 -13.63
CA GLU A 297 11.02 15.32 -12.29
C GLU A 297 10.34 13.95 -12.32
N ALA A 298 9.41 13.76 -13.24
CA ALA A 298 8.75 12.48 -13.44
C ALA A 298 9.71 11.38 -13.92
N THR A 299 10.67 11.73 -14.80
CA THR A 299 11.71 10.79 -15.26
C THR A 299 12.62 10.34 -14.13
N ASP A 300 13.04 11.25 -13.25
CA ASP A 300 13.89 10.92 -12.10
C ASP A 300 13.11 10.08 -11.07
N ALA A 301 11.83 10.37 -10.83
CA ALA A 301 10.95 9.54 -10.01
C ALA A 301 10.78 8.12 -10.59
N GLU A 302 10.63 8.02 -11.91
CA GLU A 302 10.52 6.73 -12.60
C GLU A 302 11.81 5.90 -12.51
N LYS A 303 12.98 6.54 -12.58
CA LYS A 303 14.26 5.87 -12.31
C LYS A 303 14.32 5.26 -10.92
N GLU A 304 13.88 6.02 -9.90
CA GLU A 304 13.81 5.50 -8.55
C GLU A 304 12.83 4.32 -8.44
N ARG A 305 11.68 4.38 -9.13
CA ARG A 305 10.71 3.30 -9.19
C ARG A 305 11.31 2.03 -9.81
N ILE A 306 11.99 2.17 -10.96
CA ILE A 306 12.66 1.05 -11.66
C ILE A 306 13.74 0.42 -10.77
N VAL A 307 14.56 1.22 -10.10
CA VAL A 307 15.58 0.71 -9.16
C VAL A 307 14.93 -0.06 -8.00
N ASN A 308 13.85 0.46 -7.44
CA ASN A 308 13.14 -0.21 -6.35
C ASN A 308 12.49 -1.51 -6.82
N GLU A 309 11.94 -1.56 -8.02
CA GLU A 309 11.38 -2.77 -8.64
C GLU A 309 12.47 -3.84 -8.84
N ARG A 310 13.60 -3.49 -9.46
CA ARG A 310 14.74 -4.39 -9.63
C ARG A 310 15.24 -4.96 -8.29
N LYS A 311 15.29 -4.12 -7.24
CA LYS A 311 15.64 -4.56 -5.89
C LYS A 311 14.61 -5.52 -5.32
N GLN A 312 13.32 -5.21 -5.48
CA GLN A 312 12.25 -6.07 -5.01
C GLN A 312 12.25 -7.44 -5.71
N GLU A 313 12.47 -7.46 -7.01
CA GLU A 313 12.59 -8.69 -7.79
C GLU A 313 13.79 -9.55 -7.35
N ALA A 314 14.95 -8.92 -7.17
CA ALA A 314 16.15 -9.61 -6.71
C ALA A 314 15.95 -10.19 -5.30
N TYR A 315 15.35 -9.42 -4.39
CA TYR A 315 15.03 -9.86 -3.04
C TYR A 315 14.04 -11.03 -3.05
N GLN A 316 12.97 -10.93 -3.82
CA GLN A 316 11.96 -12.00 -3.92
C GLN A 316 12.54 -13.27 -4.53
N LYS A 317 13.34 -13.15 -5.58
CA LYS A 317 14.01 -14.28 -6.22
C LYS A 317 14.89 -15.06 -5.24
N LEU A 318 15.69 -14.37 -4.43
CA LEU A 318 16.52 -15.01 -3.41
C LEU A 318 15.65 -15.73 -2.36
N LEU A 319 14.57 -15.10 -1.90
CA LEU A 319 13.64 -15.74 -0.96
C LEU A 319 13.00 -16.99 -1.55
N ASP A 320 12.60 -16.95 -2.81
CA ASP A 320 11.96 -18.09 -3.47
C ASP A 320 12.96 -19.24 -3.66
N GLU A 321 14.21 -18.94 -4.05
CA GLU A 321 15.29 -19.94 -4.11
C GLU A 321 15.57 -20.59 -2.74
N TRP A 322 15.50 -19.83 -1.66
CA TRP A 322 15.67 -20.37 -0.31
C TRP A 322 14.48 -21.21 0.11
N LYS A 323 13.23 -20.77 -0.17
CA LYS A 323 12.00 -21.52 0.11
C LYS A 323 11.99 -22.88 -0.57
N GLU A 324 12.42 -22.97 -1.83
CA GLU A 324 12.49 -24.23 -2.58
C GLU A 324 13.44 -25.26 -1.97
N LYS A 325 14.51 -24.78 -1.30
CA LYS A 325 15.54 -25.62 -0.68
C LYS A 325 15.30 -25.88 0.81
N ALA A 326 14.39 -25.14 1.41
CA ALA A 326 14.16 -25.17 2.85
C ALA A 326 13.34 -26.37 3.28
N GLU A 327 13.79 -27.04 4.34
CA GLU A 327 13.04 -28.11 5.03
C GLU A 327 12.28 -27.51 6.23
N ILE A 328 11.28 -26.64 5.97
CA ILE A 328 10.41 -26.11 7.01
C ILE A 328 9.13 -26.92 7.10
N THR A 329 8.89 -27.53 8.24
CA THR A 329 7.66 -28.29 8.50
C THR A 329 6.60 -27.46 9.21
N VAL A 330 5.34 -27.60 8.79
CA VAL A 330 4.17 -26.93 9.38
C VAL A 330 3.40 -27.89 10.27
N ASN A 331 3.08 -27.50 11.48
CA ASN A 331 2.20 -28.23 12.37
C ASN A 331 0.73 -27.90 12.08
N GLU A 332 0.23 -28.46 10.97
CA GLU A 332 -1.13 -28.25 10.50
C GLU A 332 -2.20 -28.59 11.55
N LYS A 333 -1.94 -29.59 12.39
CA LYS A 333 -2.86 -30.01 13.44
C LYS A 333 -3.11 -28.92 14.47
N GLU A 334 -2.06 -28.24 14.89
CA GLU A 334 -2.17 -27.13 15.86
C GLU A 334 -2.68 -25.86 15.16
N TRP A 335 -2.20 -25.58 13.93
CA TRP A 335 -2.63 -24.38 13.18
C TRP A 335 -4.12 -24.39 12.83
N LYS A 336 -4.71 -25.56 12.57
CA LYS A 336 -6.16 -25.69 12.35
C LYS A 336 -7.03 -25.35 13.56
N LYS A 337 -6.46 -25.32 14.78
CA LYS A 337 -7.17 -24.88 15.98
C LYS A 337 -7.26 -23.38 16.11
N VAL A 338 -6.33 -22.64 15.49
CA VAL A 338 -6.36 -21.19 15.42
C VAL A 338 -7.42 -20.78 14.40
N THR A 339 -8.46 -20.10 14.88
CA THR A 339 -9.57 -19.62 14.03
C THR A 339 -9.43 -18.13 13.74
N LEU A 340 -10.01 -17.70 12.64
CA LEU A 340 -10.16 -16.30 12.28
C LEU A 340 -11.63 -16.09 11.92
N SER A 341 -12.37 -15.42 12.78
CA SER A 341 -13.81 -15.23 12.66
C SER A 341 -14.23 -13.92 13.33
N ASP A 342 -15.46 -13.49 13.07
CA ASP A 342 -16.05 -12.29 13.70
C ASP A 342 -16.17 -12.40 15.22
N ASN A 343 -16.09 -13.62 15.77
CA ASN A 343 -16.13 -13.85 17.21
C ASN A 343 -14.77 -13.66 17.90
N ASP A 344 -13.68 -13.57 17.11
CA ASP A 344 -12.32 -13.44 17.60
C ASP A 344 -11.78 -12.03 17.29
N VAL A 345 -12.53 -10.99 17.67
CA VAL A 345 -12.19 -9.60 17.34
C VAL A 345 -11.17 -9.04 18.33
N TYR A 346 -10.12 -8.50 17.76
CA TYR A 346 -9.09 -7.73 18.46
C TYR A 346 -9.09 -6.30 17.89
N THR A 347 -8.79 -5.32 18.73
CA THR A 347 -8.65 -3.92 18.32
C THR A 347 -7.33 -3.38 18.83
N LEU A 348 -6.72 -2.46 18.08
CA LEU A 348 -5.57 -1.70 18.57
C LEU A 348 -6.07 -0.68 19.61
N LYS A 349 -5.42 -0.64 20.77
CA LYS A 349 -5.57 0.50 21.65
C LYS A 349 -4.88 1.68 21.01
N GLN A 350 -5.61 2.77 20.80
CA GLN A 350 -4.95 4.04 20.47
C GLN A 350 -4.08 4.45 21.65
N PRO A 351 -2.84 4.93 21.42
CA PRO A 351 -2.07 5.53 22.51
C PRO A 351 -2.92 6.68 23.07
N GLU A 352 -3.05 6.75 24.39
CA GLU A 352 -3.61 7.93 25.03
C GLU A 352 -2.77 9.12 24.54
N THR A 353 -3.40 10.04 23.80
CA THR A 353 -2.79 11.33 23.48
C THR A 353 -2.57 12.01 24.83
N GLU A 354 -1.30 12.12 25.25
CA GLU A 354 -0.96 13.05 26.31
C GLU A 354 -1.52 14.41 25.89
N GLU A 355 -2.54 14.88 26.60
CA GLU A 355 -3.06 16.23 26.46
C GLU A 355 -1.87 17.16 26.69
N THR A 356 -1.40 17.79 25.63
CA THR A 356 -0.49 18.93 25.75
C THR A 356 -1.22 19.96 26.59
N PRO A 357 -0.64 20.44 27.71
CA PRO A 357 -1.26 21.49 28.50
C PRO A 357 -1.51 22.68 27.57
N GLU A 358 -2.75 23.13 27.44
CA GLU A 358 -3.07 24.39 26.79
C GLU A 358 -2.25 25.48 27.47
N GLU A 359 -1.32 26.07 26.73
CA GLU A 359 -0.70 27.35 27.12
C GLU A 359 -1.81 28.38 27.29
N GLY A 360 -2.05 28.73 28.53
CA GLY A 360 -3.02 29.73 28.92
C GLY A 360 -2.77 31.05 28.19
N THR A 361 -3.70 31.44 27.34
CA THR A 361 -3.78 32.82 26.83
C THR A 361 -4.02 33.77 28.01
N GLU A 362 -2.99 34.44 28.48
CA GLU A 362 -3.13 35.61 29.32
C GLU A 362 -3.91 36.69 28.57
N ASN A 363 -5.14 36.88 29.00
CA ASN A 363 -5.94 38.04 28.66
C ASN A 363 -5.34 39.29 29.36
N THR A 364 -4.60 40.10 28.66
CA THR A 364 -4.27 41.43 29.08
C THR A 364 -5.47 42.35 28.80
N GLU A 365 -6.29 42.59 29.83
CA GLU A 365 -7.24 43.69 29.87
C GLU A 365 -6.44 45.03 29.83
N GLY A 366 -6.57 45.74 28.73
CA GLY A 366 -6.09 47.11 28.61
C GLY A 366 -7.09 48.06 29.23
N THR A 367 -6.73 48.68 30.35
CA THR A 367 -7.42 49.81 30.95
C THR A 367 -7.21 51.05 30.09
N GLN A 368 -8.30 51.66 29.68
CA GLN A 368 -8.30 53.04 29.13
C GLN A 368 -8.19 54.05 30.25
N GLU A 369 -7.30 55.02 30.07
CA GLU A 369 -7.49 56.44 30.41
C GLU A 369 -7.06 57.28 29.22
#